data_c0b9fdfe40dc38f6fdad5d01f1fe6e34
#
_entry.id   c0b9fdfe40dc38f6fdad5d01f1fe6e34
#
_cell.length_a   1.000
_cell.length_b   1.000
_cell.length_c   1.000
_cell.angle_alpha   90.00
_cell.angle_beta   90.00
_cell.angle_gamma   90.00
#
_symmetry.space_group_name_H-M   'P 1'
#
loop_
_entity.id
_entity.type
_entity.pdbx_description
1 polymer ?
#
loop_
_entity_poly.entity_id
_entity_poly.type
_entity_poly.pdbx_seq_one_letter_code
_entity_poly.pdbx_strand_id
1 'polypeptide(L)'
;MSEQGWRWRPPPGWPEPPPGWAPPPGWQAAPEWPAPPADWAFWVPAEPAEPAQPEPVQPGHADPAQPAAAGPASAKPASPPPPPPPPPPIRIGEQSRQGLIWETWFVEAAFLFPGIVAAVDVLVAHLGGVSDISRFPTVVPGHPVENLILGILSYLAVGAVVPLALLLLTRTGQGPAALGLGMPGLRGDLLPGIGIAVGGYGVTLLAALPFSALLASHSGLFSQVETGHVPKYYILYGLAVSAITAITEETLVSGYLLTRLEQFGWTPQRALLLSLTLRTSYHVYYGLGFLFTIPVGYFLTRSFQKHRRLTRPIVAHFVYDAVLITISILAS
;
A
#
# COMPACT_ATOMS: atom_id res chain seq x y z
N MET A 1 6.32 17.20 -13.86
CA MET A 1 6.66 17.41 -15.28
C MET A 1 5.37 17.82 -15.94
N SER A 2 5.19 19.11 -16.24
CA SER A 2 4.13 19.56 -17.13
C SER A 2 4.38 18.89 -18.47
N GLU A 3 3.48 18.03 -18.90
CA GLU A 3 3.50 17.49 -20.26
C GLU A 3 3.27 18.64 -21.22
N GLN A 4 4.36 19.19 -21.72
CA GLN A 4 4.35 20.11 -22.84
C GLN A 4 3.76 19.36 -24.04
N GLY A 5 2.50 19.65 -24.35
CA GLY A 5 1.88 19.08 -25.53
C GLY A 5 0.37 18.92 -25.52
N TRP A 6 -0.30 18.93 -24.36
CA TRP A 6 -1.75 18.74 -24.31
C TRP A 6 -2.43 19.80 -23.43
N ARG A 7 -3.59 20.34 -23.91
CA ARG A 7 -4.47 21.21 -23.10
C ARG A 7 -5.84 20.58 -22.96
N TRP A 8 -6.47 20.80 -21.81
CA TRP A 8 -7.84 20.37 -21.58
C TRP A 8 -8.83 21.28 -22.30
N ARG A 9 -9.82 20.69 -22.97
CA ARG A 9 -10.84 21.39 -23.74
C ARG A 9 -12.23 21.03 -23.18
N PRO A 10 -12.97 22.00 -22.59
CA PRO A 10 -14.33 21.75 -22.12
C PRO A 10 -15.28 21.45 -23.27
N PRO A 11 -16.29 20.58 -23.08
CA PRO A 11 -17.36 20.38 -24.05
C PRO A 11 -18.20 21.65 -24.24
N PRO A 12 -18.93 21.76 -25.37
CA PRO A 12 -19.85 22.85 -25.60
C PRO A 12 -20.89 22.96 -24.48
N GLY A 13 -21.10 24.15 -23.97
CA GLY A 13 -22.04 24.43 -22.88
C GLY A 13 -21.49 24.25 -21.46
N TRP A 14 -20.22 23.83 -21.33
CA TRP A 14 -19.54 23.83 -20.03
C TRP A 14 -18.84 25.17 -19.79
N PRO A 15 -18.68 25.62 -18.52
CA PRO A 15 -17.93 26.83 -18.19
C PRO A 15 -16.48 26.74 -18.70
N GLU A 16 -15.97 27.86 -19.24
CA GLU A 16 -14.56 27.93 -19.61
C GLU A 16 -13.68 27.96 -18.33
N PRO A 17 -12.72 27.06 -18.22
CA PRO A 17 -11.79 27.06 -17.11
C PRO A 17 -10.73 28.15 -17.26
N PRO A 18 -10.07 28.56 -16.16
CA PRO A 18 -8.92 29.47 -16.23
C PRO A 18 -7.81 28.92 -17.14
N PRO A 19 -7.01 29.80 -17.78
CA PRO A 19 -5.89 29.37 -18.59
C PRO A 19 -4.95 28.38 -17.84
N GLY A 20 -4.62 27.27 -18.49
CA GLY A 20 -3.75 26.24 -17.90
C GLY A 20 -4.42 25.31 -16.87
N TRP A 21 -5.72 25.45 -16.64
CA TRP A 21 -6.45 24.53 -15.77
C TRP A 21 -6.66 23.17 -16.44
N ALA A 22 -6.51 22.11 -15.64
CA ALA A 22 -6.87 20.73 -16.00
C ALA A 22 -7.63 20.09 -14.83
N PRO A 23 -8.59 19.21 -15.10
CA PRO A 23 -9.33 18.52 -14.05
C PRO A 23 -8.39 17.67 -13.19
N PRO A 24 -8.43 17.84 -11.85
CA PRO A 24 -7.65 16.99 -10.96
C PRO A 24 -8.14 15.54 -10.97
N PRO A 25 -7.32 14.56 -10.58
CA PRO A 25 -7.74 13.17 -10.46
C PRO A 25 -9.02 13.01 -9.61
N GLY A 26 -10.01 12.32 -10.15
CA GLY A 26 -11.31 12.12 -9.48
C GLY A 26 -12.31 13.26 -9.65
N TRP A 27 -11.98 14.31 -10.40
CA TRP A 27 -12.92 15.37 -10.72
C TRP A 27 -14.09 14.82 -11.55
N GLN A 28 -15.30 15.28 -11.23
CA GLN A 28 -16.54 14.97 -11.97
C GLN A 28 -17.22 16.25 -12.38
N ALA A 29 -17.80 16.24 -13.58
CA ALA A 29 -18.62 17.33 -14.06
C ALA A 29 -19.84 17.53 -13.15
N ALA A 30 -20.27 18.76 -12.99
CA ALA A 30 -21.47 19.06 -12.26
C ALA A 30 -22.70 18.39 -12.90
N PRO A 31 -23.63 17.81 -12.12
CA PRO A 31 -24.76 17.04 -12.66
C PRO A 31 -25.67 17.85 -13.59
N GLU A 32 -25.69 19.16 -13.43
CA GLU A 32 -26.46 20.11 -14.24
C GLU A 32 -25.81 20.47 -15.58
N TRP A 33 -24.57 20.06 -15.82
CA TRP A 33 -23.92 20.36 -17.10
C TRP A 33 -24.36 19.38 -18.20
N PRO A 34 -24.51 19.85 -19.44
CA PRO A 34 -24.92 18.99 -20.54
C PRO A 34 -23.92 17.84 -20.76
N ALA A 35 -24.42 16.69 -21.12
CA ALA A 35 -23.57 15.55 -21.47
C ALA A 35 -22.68 15.92 -22.65
N PRO A 36 -21.38 15.58 -22.62
CA PRO A 36 -20.49 15.82 -23.74
C PRO A 36 -20.91 15.00 -24.98
N PRO A 37 -20.65 15.48 -26.19
CA PRO A 37 -20.84 14.69 -27.41
C PRO A 37 -20.08 13.35 -27.31
N ALA A 38 -20.62 12.29 -27.92
CA ALA A 38 -20.07 10.93 -27.82
C ALA A 38 -18.58 10.83 -28.24
N ASP A 39 -18.15 11.67 -29.21
CA ASP A 39 -16.79 11.65 -29.73
C ASP A 39 -15.94 12.84 -29.22
N TRP A 40 -16.30 13.44 -28.08
CA TRP A 40 -15.60 14.62 -27.58
C TRP A 40 -14.20 14.29 -27.06
N ALA A 41 -13.18 14.91 -27.66
CA ALA A 41 -11.81 14.82 -27.17
C ALA A 41 -11.55 15.90 -26.09
N PHE A 42 -11.47 15.51 -24.83
CA PHE A 42 -11.18 16.40 -23.72
C PHE A 42 -9.75 16.94 -23.71
N TRP A 43 -8.83 16.23 -24.34
CA TRP A 43 -7.43 16.62 -24.45
C TRP A 43 -7.08 16.85 -25.89
N VAL A 44 -6.56 18.03 -26.18
CA VAL A 44 -6.12 18.43 -27.54
C VAL A 44 -4.66 18.88 -27.46
N PRO A 45 -3.87 18.72 -28.53
CA PRO A 45 -2.52 19.24 -28.57
C PRO A 45 -2.50 20.73 -28.22
N ALA A 46 -1.59 21.14 -27.33
CA ALA A 46 -1.38 22.57 -27.07
C ALA A 46 -0.74 23.18 -28.34
N GLU A 47 -1.37 24.24 -28.88
CA GLU A 47 -0.73 25.01 -29.95
C GLU A 47 0.58 25.60 -29.40
N PRO A 48 1.66 25.62 -30.21
CA PRO A 48 2.87 26.34 -29.84
C PRO A 48 2.51 27.79 -29.53
N ALA A 49 2.96 28.29 -28.37
CA ALA A 49 2.75 29.70 -28.02
C ALA A 49 3.28 30.57 -29.19
N GLU A 50 2.42 31.29 -29.83
CA GLU A 50 2.79 32.30 -30.83
C GLU A 50 3.67 33.32 -30.10
N PRO A 51 4.87 33.68 -30.62
CA PRO A 51 5.71 34.67 -29.96
C PRO A 51 4.93 35.97 -29.83
N ALA A 52 4.86 36.50 -28.60
CA ALA A 52 4.17 37.76 -28.30
C ALA A 52 4.63 38.83 -29.29
N GLN A 53 3.70 39.30 -30.16
CA GLN A 53 3.95 40.44 -30.98
C GLN A 53 4.11 41.66 -30.07
N PRO A 54 5.18 42.49 -30.27
CA PRO A 54 5.30 43.73 -29.51
C PRO A 54 4.11 44.63 -29.86
N GLU A 55 3.46 45.18 -28.84
CA GLU A 55 2.39 46.16 -29.02
C GLU A 55 2.86 47.32 -29.89
N PRO A 56 2.05 47.79 -30.85
CA PRO A 56 2.41 48.93 -31.69
C PRO A 56 2.51 50.17 -30.80
N VAL A 57 3.70 50.79 -30.77
CA VAL A 57 3.95 52.09 -30.17
C VAL A 57 3.13 53.15 -30.94
N GLN A 58 2.12 53.73 -30.28
CA GLN A 58 1.40 54.85 -30.86
C GLN A 58 2.33 56.07 -30.95
N PRO A 59 2.37 56.78 -32.08
CA PRO A 59 3.19 57.99 -32.23
C PRO A 59 2.60 59.10 -31.37
N GLY A 60 3.41 59.59 -30.44
CA GLY A 60 3.09 60.71 -29.60
C GLY A 60 2.92 62.00 -30.41
N HIS A 61 1.83 62.72 -30.16
CA HIS A 61 1.64 64.10 -30.59
C HIS A 61 2.71 64.97 -29.98
N ALA A 62 3.48 65.64 -30.81
CA ALA A 62 4.36 66.73 -30.45
C ALA A 62 3.52 68.00 -30.23
N ASP A 63 3.62 68.66 -29.09
CA ASP A 63 3.16 69.98 -28.83
C ASP A 63 4.33 70.89 -28.44
N PRO A 64 4.35 72.19 -28.92
CA PRO A 64 5.56 72.97 -29.01
C PRO A 64 5.96 73.67 -27.73
N ALA A 65 7.21 73.91 -27.67
CA ALA A 65 8.07 74.65 -26.74
C ALA A 65 7.46 75.70 -25.83
N GLN A 66 7.77 75.66 -24.55
CA GLN A 66 7.93 76.81 -23.65
C GLN A 66 9.23 76.72 -22.87
N PRO A 67 9.90 77.89 -22.56
CA PRO A 67 11.27 77.92 -22.14
C PRO A 67 11.48 77.79 -20.64
N ALA A 68 12.73 77.43 -20.33
CA ALA A 68 13.29 77.13 -19.08
C ALA A 68 13.08 78.16 -17.94
N ALA A 69 12.81 77.66 -16.71
CA ALA A 69 13.27 78.26 -15.49
C ALA A 69 13.79 77.20 -14.53
N ALA A 70 15.07 77.33 -14.23
CA ALA A 70 15.80 76.47 -13.32
C ALA A 70 15.41 76.71 -11.85
N GLY A 71 14.98 75.64 -11.14
CA GLY A 71 14.97 75.59 -9.69
C GLY A 71 15.53 74.22 -9.26
N PRO A 72 16.29 74.08 -8.17
CA PRO A 72 16.83 72.82 -7.74
C PRO A 72 15.71 71.91 -7.28
N ALA A 73 15.41 70.86 -8.06
CA ALA A 73 14.46 69.86 -7.71
C ALA A 73 14.98 69.03 -6.52
N SER A 74 14.30 69.18 -5.41
CA SER A 74 14.45 68.33 -4.23
C SER A 74 14.26 66.90 -4.63
N ALA A 75 15.30 66.10 -4.57
CA ALA A 75 15.23 64.68 -4.87
C ALA A 75 14.26 63.99 -3.90
N LYS A 76 13.13 63.56 -4.46
CA LYS A 76 12.18 62.71 -3.74
C LYS A 76 12.90 61.44 -3.29
N PRO A 77 12.85 61.07 -1.97
CA PRO A 77 13.53 59.88 -1.51
C PRO A 77 13.01 58.67 -2.32
N ALA A 78 13.94 57.86 -2.81
CA ALA A 78 13.61 56.67 -3.54
C ALA A 78 12.70 55.76 -2.71
N SER A 79 11.56 55.32 -3.27
CA SER A 79 10.65 54.41 -2.60
C SER A 79 11.46 53.12 -2.24
N PRO A 80 11.25 52.59 -1.02
CA PRO A 80 11.93 51.34 -0.65
C PRO A 80 11.63 50.26 -1.69
N PRO A 81 12.59 49.37 -1.98
CA PRO A 81 12.38 48.26 -2.92
C PRO A 81 11.18 47.42 -2.47
N PRO A 82 10.34 46.93 -3.40
CA PRO A 82 9.22 46.09 -3.05
C PRO A 82 9.70 44.88 -2.25
N PRO A 83 8.92 44.44 -1.23
CA PRO A 83 9.28 43.24 -0.47
C PRO A 83 9.48 42.05 -1.42
N PRO A 84 10.42 41.13 -1.13
CA PRO A 84 10.60 39.94 -1.94
C PRO A 84 9.28 39.18 -2.04
N PRO A 85 8.96 38.56 -3.18
CA PRO A 85 7.75 37.77 -3.34
C PRO A 85 7.70 36.70 -2.24
N PRO A 86 6.51 36.40 -1.70
CA PRO A 86 6.39 35.33 -0.72
C PRO A 86 6.93 34.01 -1.33
N PRO A 87 7.58 33.16 -0.52
CA PRO A 87 8.05 31.85 -0.99
C PRO A 87 6.86 31.11 -1.59
N PRO A 88 7.06 30.36 -2.70
CA PRO A 88 6.00 29.59 -3.31
C PRO A 88 5.38 28.66 -2.25
N PRO A 89 4.05 28.49 -2.22
CA PRO A 89 3.41 27.59 -1.27
C PRO A 89 4.05 26.21 -1.41
N ILE A 90 4.43 25.60 -0.27
CA ILE A 90 4.91 24.22 -0.24
C ILE A 90 3.76 23.38 -0.78
N ARG A 91 3.88 22.91 -2.01
CA ARG A 91 2.94 21.97 -2.61
C ARG A 91 3.15 20.62 -1.95
N ILE A 92 2.40 20.38 -0.87
CA ILE A 92 2.28 19.06 -0.28
C ILE A 92 1.46 18.25 -1.29
N GLY A 93 2.13 17.46 -2.15
CA GLY A 93 1.41 16.62 -3.12
C GLY A 93 2.18 16.13 -4.34
N GLU A 94 3.28 16.75 -4.72
CA GLU A 94 4.13 16.20 -5.80
C GLU A 94 5.26 15.35 -5.20
N GLN A 95 4.91 14.13 -4.76
CA GLN A 95 5.95 13.14 -4.53
C GLN A 95 6.51 12.70 -5.89
N SER A 96 7.82 12.84 -6.05
CA SER A 96 8.49 12.24 -7.19
C SER A 96 8.26 10.74 -7.19
N ARG A 97 8.14 10.12 -8.37
CA ARG A 97 8.03 8.65 -8.50
C ARG A 97 9.11 7.93 -7.69
N GLN A 98 10.31 8.47 -7.66
CA GLN A 98 11.43 7.95 -6.86
C GLN A 98 11.15 7.98 -5.35
N GLY A 99 10.56 9.07 -4.85
CA GLY A 99 10.17 9.18 -3.45
C GLY A 99 9.13 8.13 -3.05
N LEU A 100 8.12 7.89 -3.91
CA LEU A 100 7.12 6.85 -3.69
C LEU A 100 7.72 5.43 -3.70
N ILE A 101 8.72 5.18 -4.55
CA ILE A 101 9.44 3.90 -4.57
C ILE A 101 10.17 3.68 -3.24
N TRP A 102 10.94 4.67 -2.78
CA TRP A 102 11.63 4.58 -1.50
C TRP A 102 10.67 4.41 -0.33
N GLU A 103 9.59 5.21 -0.28
CA GLU A 103 8.54 5.10 0.73
C GLU A 103 7.98 3.68 0.80
N THR A 104 7.66 3.11 -0.36
CA THR A 104 7.11 1.74 -0.44
C THR A 104 8.07 0.71 0.13
N TRP A 105 9.34 0.77 -0.28
CA TRP A 105 10.33 -0.19 0.20
C TRP A 105 10.69 0.00 1.68
N PHE A 106 10.64 1.21 2.22
CA PHE A 106 10.81 1.43 3.66
C PHE A 106 9.66 0.83 4.48
N VAL A 107 8.42 0.97 4.01
CA VAL A 107 7.26 0.35 4.66
C VAL A 107 7.37 -1.17 4.62
N GLU A 108 7.65 -1.75 3.46
CA GLU A 108 7.81 -3.20 3.32
C GLU A 108 9.00 -3.72 4.13
N ALA A 109 10.13 -3.03 4.15
CA ALA A 109 11.29 -3.40 4.95
C ALA A 109 10.99 -3.37 6.47
N ALA A 110 10.28 -2.34 6.94
CA ALA A 110 9.89 -2.23 8.34
C ALA A 110 8.97 -3.39 8.77
N PHE A 111 8.14 -3.89 7.86
CA PHE A 111 7.27 -5.04 8.09
C PHE A 111 8.04 -6.38 7.97
N LEU A 112 8.79 -6.56 6.88
CA LEU A 112 9.38 -7.85 6.54
C LEU A 112 10.62 -8.17 7.37
N PHE A 113 11.43 -7.17 7.72
CA PHE A 113 12.71 -7.38 8.38
C PHE A 113 12.60 -8.15 9.71
N PRO A 114 11.69 -7.80 10.65
CA PRO A 114 11.52 -8.58 11.88
C PRO A 114 11.13 -10.04 11.61
N GLY A 115 10.25 -10.28 10.64
CA GLY A 115 9.81 -11.64 10.29
C GLY A 115 10.93 -12.46 9.66
N ILE A 116 11.74 -11.85 8.79
CA ILE A 116 12.90 -12.51 8.17
C ILE A 116 13.95 -12.83 9.23
N VAL A 117 14.26 -11.89 10.14
CA VAL A 117 15.21 -12.14 11.25
C VAL A 117 14.73 -13.32 12.10
N ALA A 118 13.46 -13.31 12.53
CA ALA A 118 12.89 -14.41 13.29
C ALA A 118 12.94 -15.75 12.54
N ALA A 119 12.67 -15.75 11.22
CA ALA A 119 12.77 -16.94 10.40
C ALA A 119 14.20 -17.47 10.30
N VAL A 120 15.19 -16.57 10.18
CA VAL A 120 16.62 -16.95 10.15
C VAL A 120 17.04 -17.48 11.52
N ASP A 121 16.62 -16.85 12.63
CA ASP A 121 16.94 -17.35 13.98
C ASP A 121 16.44 -18.78 14.20
N VAL A 122 15.19 -19.06 13.81
CA VAL A 122 14.61 -20.40 13.87
C VAL A 122 15.39 -21.38 13.00
N LEU A 123 15.75 -21.00 11.78
CA LEU A 123 16.53 -21.85 10.88
C LEU A 123 17.92 -22.15 11.45
N VAL A 124 18.63 -21.14 11.96
CA VAL A 124 19.96 -21.29 12.59
C VAL A 124 19.89 -22.19 13.82
N ALA A 125 18.89 -21.98 14.69
CA ALA A 125 18.68 -22.82 15.85
C ALA A 125 18.47 -24.28 15.45
N HIS A 126 17.65 -24.54 14.43
CA HIS A 126 17.43 -25.88 13.91
C HIS A 126 18.70 -26.52 13.35
N LEU A 127 19.45 -25.79 12.53
CA LEU A 127 20.75 -26.27 11.99
C LEU A 127 21.76 -26.53 13.12
N GLY A 128 21.65 -25.83 14.25
CA GLY A 128 22.42 -26.04 15.46
C GLY A 128 21.95 -27.23 16.33
N GLY A 129 20.95 -27.99 15.88
CA GLY A 129 20.42 -29.16 16.59
C GLY A 129 19.42 -28.85 17.70
N VAL A 130 18.87 -27.62 17.73
CA VAL A 130 17.78 -27.25 18.64
C VAL A 130 16.46 -27.75 18.02
N SER A 131 15.89 -28.80 18.63
CA SER A 131 14.66 -29.44 18.13
C SER A 131 13.39 -28.84 18.72
N ASP A 132 13.49 -28.20 19.89
CA ASP A 132 12.33 -27.68 20.62
C ASP A 132 12.21 -26.15 20.41
N ILE A 133 11.69 -25.78 19.26
CA ILE A 133 11.41 -24.38 18.95
C ILE A 133 9.93 -24.14 19.17
N SER A 134 9.58 -23.61 20.35
CA SER A 134 8.20 -23.31 20.71
C SER A 134 7.62 -22.18 19.84
N ARG A 135 6.42 -22.38 19.29
CA ARG A 135 5.61 -21.33 18.64
C ARG A 135 5.11 -20.28 19.61
N PHE A 136 5.16 -20.59 20.90
CA PHE A 136 4.61 -19.72 21.93
C PHE A 136 5.75 -19.00 22.64
N PRO A 137 5.64 -17.70 22.84
CA PRO A 137 6.69 -16.93 23.47
C PRO A 137 6.94 -17.46 24.91
N THR A 138 8.15 -17.91 25.18
CA THR A 138 8.61 -18.27 26.51
C THR A 138 9.70 -17.30 26.93
N VAL A 139 9.34 -16.03 27.07
CA VAL A 139 10.29 -14.97 27.42
C VAL A 139 10.65 -15.04 28.91
N VAL A 140 9.65 -15.35 29.77
CA VAL A 140 9.83 -15.44 31.21
C VAL A 140 9.33 -16.80 31.68
N PRO A 141 10.24 -17.72 32.12
CA PRO A 141 9.85 -19.02 32.63
C PRO A 141 8.91 -18.92 33.85
N GLY A 142 7.84 -19.72 33.86
CA GLY A 142 6.87 -19.73 34.96
C GLY A 142 5.80 -18.62 34.90
N HIS A 143 5.81 -17.76 33.91
CA HIS A 143 4.91 -16.63 33.75
C HIS A 143 4.08 -16.72 32.45
N PRO A 144 3.13 -17.66 32.32
CA PRO A 144 2.43 -17.92 31.04
C PRO A 144 1.56 -16.75 30.59
N VAL A 145 0.90 -16.04 31.47
CA VAL A 145 0.03 -14.91 31.14
C VAL A 145 0.84 -13.73 30.59
N GLU A 146 1.94 -13.41 31.27
CA GLU A 146 2.86 -12.35 30.88
C GLU A 146 3.46 -12.66 29.49
N ASN A 147 3.81 -13.92 29.24
CA ASN A 147 4.31 -14.35 27.93
C ASN A 147 3.27 -14.20 26.83
N LEU A 148 1.99 -14.51 27.09
CA LEU A 148 0.91 -14.26 26.13
C LEU A 148 0.74 -12.77 25.81
N ILE A 149 0.78 -11.92 26.84
CA ILE A 149 0.68 -10.47 26.70
C ILE A 149 1.86 -9.95 25.86
N LEU A 150 3.09 -10.34 26.20
CA LEU A 150 4.29 -9.94 25.45
C LEU A 150 4.25 -10.42 24.00
N GLY A 151 3.75 -11.63 23.77
CA GLY A 151 3.55 -12.17 22.43
C GLY A 151 2.55 -11.32 21.62
N ILE A 152 1.39 -11.00 22.17
CA ILE A 152 0.40 -10.14 21.50
C ILE A 152 1.00 -8.74 21.23
N LEU A 153 1.69 -8.15 22.19
CA LEU A 153 2.34 -6.84 22.01
C LEU A 153 3.40 -6.86 20.91
N SER A 154 4.14 -7.96 20.77
CA SER A 154 5.12 -8.12 19.68
C SER A 154 4.45 -8.12 18.30
N TYR A 155 3.34 -8.83 18.14
CA TYR A 155 2.57 -8.81 16.90
C TYR A 155 1.94 -7.43 16.62
N LEU A 156 1.42 -6.77 17.65
CA LEU A 156 0.90 -5.39 17.52
C LEU A 156 2.00 -4.39 17.15
N ALA A 157 3.22 -4.57 17.67
CA ALA A 157 4.35 -3.72 17.30
C ALA A 157 4.69 -3.83 15.81
N VAL A 158 4.69 -5.04 15.25
CA VAL A 158 4.82 -5.25 13.79
C VAL A 158 3.62 -4.66 13.05
N GLY A 159 2.41 -4.86 13.58
CA GLY A 159 1.16 -4.31 13.02
C GLY A 159 1.10 -2.78 13.02
N ALA A 160 1.92 -2.09 13.83
CA ALA A 160 1.98 -0.62 13.86
C ALA A 160 2.43 0.01 12.53
N VAL A 161 3.00 -0.77 11.61
CA VAL A 161 3.31 -0.34 10.25
C VAL A 161 2.04 -0.13 9.41
N VAL A 162 0.93 -0.80 9.75
CA VAL A 162 -0.34 -0.68 9.01
C VAL A 162 -0.90 0.74 8.99
N PRO A 163 -1.12 1.43 10.13
CA PRO A 163 -1.60 2.80 10.10
C PRO A 163 -0.66 3.77 9.37
N LEU A 164 0.66 3.53 9.43
CA LEU A 164 1.62 4.29 8.65
C LEU A 164 1.40 4.08 7.14
N ALA A 165 1.30 2.85 6.68
CA ALA A 165 1.05 2.52 5.27
C ALA A 165 -0.27 3.16 4.76
N LEU A 166 -1.35 3.08 5.56
CA LEU A 166 -2.62 3.70 5.25
C LEU A 166 -2.54 5.22 5.18
N LEU A 167 -1.81 5.85 6.11
CA LEU A 167 -1.55 7.30 6.08
C LEU A 167 -0.79 7.69 4.82
N LEU A 168 0.25 6.95 4.46
CA LEU A 168 1.06 7.22 3.27
C LEU A 168 0.25 7.05 1.97
N LEU A 169 -0.71 6.13 1.91
CA LEU A 169 -1.64 6.03 0.78
C LEU A 169 -2.50 7.29 0.61
N THR A 170 -2.91 7.94 1.70
CA THR A 170 -3.73 9.16 1.60
C THR A 170 -3.01 10.30 0.90
N ARG A 171 -1.66 10.33 0.96
CA ARG A 171 -0.84 11.33 0.28
C ARG A 171 -0.93 11.26 -1.25
N THR A 172 -1.35 10.11 -1.79
CA THR A 172 -1.61 9.91 -3.22
C THR A 172 -3.10 9.89 -3.56
N GLY A 173 -3.94 10.43 -2.67
CA GLY A 173 -5.39 10.48 -2.86
C GLY A 173 -6.11 9.14 -2.63
N GLN A 174 -5.41 8.14 -2.09
CA GLN A 174 -5.97 6.82 -1.83
C GLN A 174 -6.05 6.59 -0.31
N GLY A 175 -7.25 6.37 0.20
CA GLY A 175 -7.46 6.06 1.61
C GLY A 175 -7.80 4.57 1.82
N PRO A 176 -8.13 4.16 3.08
CA PRO A 176 -8.53 2.79 3.40
C PRO A 176 -9.70 2.28 2.53
N ALA A 177 -10.62 3.16 2.15
CA ALA A 177 -11.74 2.83 1.25
C ALA A 177 -11.26 2.40 -0.15
N ALA A 178 -10.16 2.95 -0.67
CA ALA A 178 -9.58 2.54 -1.96
C ALA A 178 -9.04 1.11 -1.93
N LEU A 179 -8.68 0.60 -0.76
CA LEU A 179 -8.32 -0.80 -0.54
C LEU A 179 -9.55 -1.70 -0.31
N GLY A 180 -10.76 -1.15 -0.32
CA GLY A 180 -11.96 -1.88 0.02
C GLY A 180 -12.00 -2.34 1.48
N LEU A 181 -11.30 -1.60 2.37
CA LEU A 181 -11.41 -1.78 3.82
C LEU A 181 -12.74 -1.21 4.30
N GLY A 182 -13.49 -2.01 5.05
CA GLY A 182 -14.78 -1.62 5.61
C GLY A 182 -15.34 -2.73 6.49
N MET A 183 -16.54 -2.52 7.03
CA MET A 183 -17.22 -3.57 7.78
C MET A 183 -17.46 -4.78 6.86
N PRO A 184 -17.06 -5.99 7.28
CA PRO A 184 -17.22 -7.18 6.48
C PRO A 184 -18.72 -7.53 6.32
N GLY A 185 -19.19 -7.62 5.08
CA GLY A 185 -20.53 -8.07 4.76
C GLY A 185 -20.61 -9.58 4.60
N LEU A 186 -21.68 -10.21 5.09
CA LEU A 186 -21.82 -11.67 5.06
C LEU A 186 -21.61 -12.26 3.65
N ARG A 187 -22.33 -11.77 2.65
CA ARG A 187 -22.23 -12.28 1.27
C ARG A 187 -21.07 -11.69 0.48
N GLY A 188 -20.67 -10.46 0.83
CA GLY A 188 -19.62 -9.74 0.13
C GLY A 188 -18.21 -10.15 0.55
N ASP A 189 -18.00 -10.53 1.79
CA ASP A 189 -16.66 -10.73 2.34
C ASP A 189 -16.53 -12.01 3.16
N LEU A 190 -17.46 -12.28 4.11
CA LEU A 190 -17.32 -13.43 5.01
C LEU A 190 -17.43 -14.76 4.25
N LEU A 191 -18.52 -14.99 3.52
CA LEU A 191 -18.69 -16.25 2.78
C LEU A 191 -17.63 -16.45 1.69
N PRO A 192 -17.30 -15.44 0.84
CA PRO A 192 -16.19 -15.57 -0.09
C PRO A 192 -14.83 -15.76 0.60
N GLY A 193 -14.58 -15.08 1.72
CA GLY A 193 -13.36 -15.26 2.51
C GLY A 193 -13.21 -16.70 3.04
N ILE A 194 -14.26 -17.23 3.65
CA ILE A 194 -14.29 -18.64 4.10
C ILE A 194 -14.09 -19.59 2.91
N GLY A 195 -14.76 -19.33 1.77
CA GLY A 195 -14.58 -20.13 0.55
C GLY A 195 -13.14 -20.13 0.04
N ILE A 196 -12.46 -18.97 0.09
CA ILE A 196 -11.04 -18.85 -0.25
C ILE A 196 -10.18 -19.66 0.73
N ALA A 197 -10.43 -19.58 2.04
CA ALA A 197 -9.70 -20.35 3.05
C ALA A 197 -9.85 -21.86 2.81
N VAL A 198 -11.07 -22.34 2.63
CA VAL A 198 -11.36 -23.76 2.38
C VAL A 198 -10.73 -24.23 1.06
N GLY A 199 -10.89 -23.45 -0.01
CA GLY A 199 -10.29 -23.77 -1.32
C GLY A 199 -8.76 -23.76 -1.27
N GLY A 200 -8.16 -22.74 -0.65
CA GLY A 200 -6.72 -22.65 -0.45
C GLY A 200 -6.16 -23.83 0.35
N TYR A 201 -6.85 -24.20 1.45
CA TYR A 201 -6.47 -25.36 2.25
C TYR A 201 -6.58 -26.67 1.45
N GLY A 202 -7.68 -26.85 0.72
CA GLY A 202 -7.86 -28.01 -0.15
C GLY A 202 -6.76 -28.14 -1.21
N VAL A 203 -6.41 -27.04 -1.88
CA VAL A 203 -5.31 -27.03 -2.86
C VAL A 203 -3.96 -27.32 -2.19
N THR A 204 -3.70 -26.78 -1.01
CA THR A 204 -2.48 -27.05 -0.25
C THR A 204 -2.38 -28.54 0.11
N LEU A 205 -3.47 -29.16 0.59
CA LEU A 205 -3.50 -30.60 0.87
C LEU A 205 -3.25 -31.44 -0.38
N LEU A 206 -3.93 -31.11 -1.49
CA LEU A 206 -3.71 -31.80 -2.77
C LEU A 206 -2.27 -31.67 -3.27
N ALA A 207 -1.68 -30.49 -3.14
CA ALA A 207 -0.29 -30.24 -3.48
C ALA A 207 0.69 -31.03 -2.59
N ALA A 208 0.33 -31.30 -1.34
CA ALA A 208 1.14 -32.07 -0.41
C ALA A 208 1.09 -33.59 -0.65
N LEU A 209 0.01 -34.12 -1.27
CA LEU A 209 -0.16 -35.57 -1.50
C LEU A 209 1.02 -36.25 -2.18
N PRO A 210 1.59 -35.74 -3.32
CA PRO A 210 2.72 -36.42 -3.99
C PRO A 210 4.00 -36.39 -3.14
N PHE A 211 4.07 -35.53 -2.12
CA PHE A 211 5.21 -35.42 -1.20
C PHE A 211 4.96 -36.12 0.14
N SER A 212 3.83 -36.81 0.31
CA SER A 212 3.45 -37.39 1.59
C SER A 212 4.47 -38.38 2.12
N ALA A 213 5.05 -39.25 1.28
CA ALA A 213 6.09 -40.18 1.66
C ALA A 213 7.38 -39.46 2.06
N LEU A 214 7.76 -38.41 1.33
CA LEU A 214 8.92 -37.56 1.64
C LEU A 214 8.69 -36.77 2.94
N LEU A 215 7.50 -36.25 3.15
CA LEU A 215 7.09 -35.57 4.40
C LEU A 215 7.22 -36.55 5.59
N ALA A 216 6.73 -37.77 5.44
CA ALA A 216 6.80 -38.78 6.49
C ALA A 216 8.23 -39.25 6.80
N SER A 217 9.08 -39.40 5.77
CA SER A 217 10.47 -39.86 5.94
C SER A 217 11.44 -38.76 6.37
N HIS A 218 11.11 -37.48 6.13
CA HIS A 218 11.94 -36.32 6.43
C HIS A 218 11.14 -35.24 7.15
N SER A 219 10.40 -35.62 8.16
CA SER A 219 9.54 -34.69 8.93
C SER A 219 10.32 -33.47 9.45
N GLY A 220 11.56 -33.62 9.86
CA GLY A 220 12.43 -32.53 10.26
C GLY A 220 12.71 -31.47 9.21
N LEU A 221 12.52 -31.75 7.91
CA LEU A 221 12.66 -30.76 6.83
C LEU A 221 11.40 -29.91 6.61
N PHE A 222 10.24 -30.36 7.10
CA PHE A 222 8.93 -29.77 6.79
C PHE A 222 8.17 -29.25 8.01
N SER A 223 8.52 -29.69 9.20
CA SER A 223 7.88 -29.27 10.44
C SER A 223 8.93 -29.08 11.52
N GLN A 224 9.15 -27.84 11.88
CA GLN A 224 10.20 -27.48 12.83
C GLN A 224 9.62 -27.12 14.20
N VAL A 225 8.31 -27.18 14.37
CA VAL A 225 7.66 -26.71 15.57
C VAL A 225 6.93 -27.86 16.21
N GLU A 226 7.57 -28.48 17.18
CA GLU A 226 6.88 -29.39 18.10
C GLU A 226 6.07 -28.56 19.10
N THR A 227 4.79 -28.78 19.10
CA THR A 227 3.91 -28.30 20.16
C THR A 227 3.90 -29.39 21.23
N GLY A 228 4.68 -29.22 22.29
CA GLY A 228 4.43 -29.94 23.55
C GLY A 228 3.00 -29.72 24.02
N HIS A 229 2.57 -30.37 25.11
CA HIS A 229 1.22 -30.16 25.64
C HIS A 229 0.94 -28.66 25.88
N VAL A 230 0.07 -28.08 25.06
CA VAL A 230 -0.28 -26.65 25.09
C VAL A 230 -1.63 -26.49 25.79
N PRO A 231 -1.70 -25.69 26.86
CA PRO A 231 -2.97 -25.44 27.53
C PRO A 231 -4.01 -24.83 26.59
N LYS A 232 -5.27 -25.28 26.67
CA LYS A 232 -6.36 -24.88 25.76
C LYS A 232 -6.65 -23.37 25.76
N TYR A 233 -6.30 -22.63 26.81
CA TYR A 233 -6.48 -21.18 26.83
C TYR A 233 -5.59 -20.46 25.79
N TYR A 234 -4.54 -21.12 25.28
CA TYR A 234 -3.76 -20.58 24.15
C TYR A 234 -4.56 -20.47 22.84
N ILE A 235 -5.75 -21.10 22.76
CA ILE A 235 -6.64 -20.88 21.61
C ILE A 235 -7.00 -19.40 21.49
N LEU A 236 -7.31 -18.72 22.61
CA LEU A 236 -7.62 -17.28 22.58
C LEU A 236 -6.43 -16.44 22.11
N TYR A 237 -5.22 -16.80 22.55
CA TYR A 237 -4.00 -16.18 22.04
C TYR A 237 -3.84 -16.43 20.54
N GLY A 238 -3.98 -17.66 20.09
CA GLY A 238 -3.89 -18.04 18.68
C GLY A 238 -4.89 -17.27 17.79
N LEU A 239 -6.14 -17.14 18.25
CA LEU A 239 -7.16 -16.36 17.54
C LEU A 239 -6.78 -14.86 17.47
N ALA A 240 -6.27 -14.29 18.55
CA ALA A 240 -5.83 -12.89 18.58
C ALA A 240 -4.66 -12.66 17.60
N VAL A 241 -3.66 -13.54 17.66
CA VAL A 241 -2.48 -13.47 16.77
C VAL A 241 -2.90 -13.66 15.31
N SER A 242 -3.74 -14.65 15.01
CA SER A 242 -4.27 -14.86 13.64
C SER A 242 -4.99 -13.61 13.09
N ALA A 243 -5.76 -12.92 13.94
CA ALA A 243 -6.44 -11.69 13.53
C ALA A 243 -5.45 -10.56 13.24
N ILE A 244 -4.48 -10.35 14.13
CA ILE A 244 -3.45 -9.30 13.97
C ILE A 244 -2.61 -9.58 12.73
N THR A 245 -2.16 -10.82 12.55
CA THR A 245 -1.35 -11.26 11.41
C THR A 245 -2.11 -11.08 10.09
N ALA A 246 -3.35 -11.59 10.01
CA ALA A 246 -4.17 -11.46 8.81
C ALA A 246 -4.41 -10.00 8.42
N ILE A 247 -4.73 -9.12 9.38
CA ILE A 247 -4.89 -7.68 9.12
C ILE A 247 -3.57 -7.07 8.64
N THR A 248 -2.48 -7.37 9.31
CA THR A 248 -1.17 -6.77 9.02
C THR A 248 -0.66 -7.22 7.65
N GLU A 249 -0.58 -8.52 7.43
CA GLU A 249 -0.02 -9.07 6.18
C GLU A 249 -0.87 -8.72 4.97
N GLU A 250 -2.20 -8.88 5.06
CA GLU A 250 -3.03 -8.56 3.91
C GLU A 250 -3.06 -7.06 3.61
N THR A 251 -3.01 -6.21 4.64
CA THR A 251 -2.96 -4.76 4.39
C THR A 251 -1.65 -4.35 3.74
N LEU A 252 -0.54 -4.90 4.17
CA LEU A 252 0.78 -4.53 3.64
C LEU A 252 1.08 -5.24 2.31
N VAL A 253 1.05 -6.56 2.28
CA VAL A 253 1.52 -7.35 1.11
C VAL A 253 0.48 -7.44 -0.02
N SER A 254 -0.82 -7.46 0.30
CA SER A 254 -1.88 -7.49 -0.71
C SER A 254 -2.46 -6.09 -1.00
N GLY A 255 -2.69 -5.28 0.02
CA GLY A 255 -3.30 -3.97 -0.14
C GLY A 255 -2.31 -2.90 -0.59
N TYR A 256 -1.42 -2.51 0.31
CA TYR A 256 -0.48 -1.41 0.11
C TYR A 256 0.51 -1.69 -1.03
N LEU A 257 1.26 -2.79 -0.95
CA LEU A 257 2.27 -3.14 -1.95
C LEU A 257 1.70 -3.22 -3.36
N LEU A 258 0.61 -4.00 -3.56
CA LEU A 258 0.03 -4.14 -4.91
C LEU A 258 -0.47 -2.81 -5.47
N THR A 259 -1.07 -1.97 -4.62
CA THR A 259 -1.53 -0.64 -5.01
C THR A 259 -0.36 0.25 -5.45
N ARG A 260 0.76 0.21 -4.72
CA ARG A 260 1.97 0.95 -5.08
C ARG A 260 2.62 0.42 -6.36
N LEU A 261 2.71 -0.89 -6.51
CA LEU A 261 3.27 -1.51 -7.73
C LEU A 261 2.45 -1.14 -8.98
N GLU A 262 1.12 -1.08 -8.86
CA GLU A 262 0.26 -0.61 -9.96
C GLU A 262 0.51 0.86 -10.30
N GLN A 263 0.69 1.73 -9.30
CA GLN A 263 1.07 3.13 -9.51
C GLN A 263 2.45 3.25 -10.20
N PHE A 264 3.32 2.26 -10.00
CA PHE A 264 4.61 2.18 -10.70
C PHE A 264 4.50 1.58 -12.11
N GLY A 265 3.30 1.19 -12.56
CA GLY A 265 3.07 0.60 -13.87
C GLY A 265 3.41 -0.89 -13.97
N TRP A 266 3.46 -1.61 -12.84
CA TRP A 266 3.69 -3.05 -12.85
C TRP A 266 2.44 -3.78 -13.34
N THR A 267 2.66 -4.85 -14.14
CA THR A 267 1.56 -5.73 -14.53
C THR A 267 1.04 -6.53 -13.33
N PRO A 268 -0.26 -6.90 -13.30
CA PRO A 268 -0.82 -7.69 -12.20
C PRO A 268 -0.05 -8.98 -11.93
N GLN A 269 0.51 -9.63 -12.97
CA GLN A 269 1.28 -10.85 -12.82
C GLN A 269 2.63 -10.61 -12.12
N ARG A 270 3.35 -9.55 -12.50
CA ARG A 270 4.62 -9.20 -11.83
C ARG A 270 4.39 -8.81 -10.37
N ALA A 271 3.34 -8.04 -10.10
CA ALA A 271 2.96 -7.67 -8.75
C ALA A 271 2.56 -8.90 -7.90
N LEU A 272 1.81 -9.85 -8.48
CA LEU A 272 1.48 -11.12 -7.85
C LEU A 272 2.73 -11.91 -7.49
N LEU A 273 3.66 -12.10 -8.44
CA LEU A 273 4.89 -12.86 -8.19
C LEU A 273 5.71 -12.24 -7.08
N LEU A 274 5.88 -10.91 -7.06
CA LEU A 274 6.61 -10.23 -5.98
C LEU A 274 5.91 -10.41 -4.64
N SER A 275 4.59 -10.20 -4.57
CA SER A 275 3.80 -10.40 -3.35
C SER A 275 3.95 -11.82 -2.81
N LEU A 276 3.89 -12.84 -3.68
CA LEU A 276 4.11 -14.24 -3.29
C LEU A 276 5.53 -14.48 -2.78
N THR A 277 6.54 -13.95 -3.48
CA THR A 277 7.94 -14.10 -3.07
C THR A 277 8.17 -13.50 -1.68
N LEU A 278 7.68 -12.28 -1.44
CA LEU A 278 7.83 -11.63 -0.15
C LEU A 278 7.07 -12.39 0.95
N ARG A 279 5.82 -12.80 0.69
CA ARG A 279 5.02 -13.60 1.62
C ARG A 279 5.71 -14.91 1.97
N THR A 280 6.29 -15.58 1.00
CA THR A 280 6.95 -16.87 1.19
C THR A 280 8.27 -16.73 1.96
N SER A 281 8.98 -15.61 1.79
CA SER A 281 10.31 -15.40 2.39
C SER A 281 10.31 -15.40 3.92
N TYR A 282 9.28 -14.86 4.57
CA TYR A 282 9.20 -14.85 6.03
C TYR A 282 8.58 -16.14 6.62
N HIS A 283 8.22 -17.11 5.77
CA HIS A 283 7.77 -18.44 6.19
C HIS A 283 8.85 -19.52 6.10
N VAL A 284 10.11 -19.17 5.76
CA VAL A 284 11.19 -20.16 5.63
C VAL A 284 11.49 -20.93 6.92
N TYR A 285 11.01 -20.46 8.08
CA TYR A 285 11.08 -21.20 9.33
C TYR A 285 10.26 -22.51 9.34
N TYR A 286 9.36 -22.71 8.38
CA TYR A 286 8.71 -24.01 8.16
C TYR A 286 9.58 -25.03 7.42
N GLY A 287 10.89 -24.77 7.24
CA GLY A 287 11.72 -25.59 6.37
C GLY A 287 11.14 -25.61 4.96
N LEU A 288 11.21 -26.72 4.25
CA LEU A 288 10.59 -26.85 2.92
C LEU A 288 9.06 -26.68 2.92
N GLY A 289 8.44 -26.73 4.08
CA GLY A 289 7.00 -26.48 4.26
C GLY A 289 6.56 -25.09 3.83
N PHE A 290 7.48 -24.10 3.75
CA PHE A 290 7.15 -22.76 3.25
C PHE A 290 6.55 -22.76 1.83
N LEU A 291 6.88 -23.77 1.01
CA LEU A 291 6.33 -23.90 -0.34
C LEU A 291 4.81 -24.12 -0.32
N PHE A 292 4.27 -24.70 0.74
CA PHE A 292 2.83 -24.93 0.90
C PHE A 292 2.06 -23.66 1.27
N THR A 293 2.74 -22.55 1.58
CA THR A 293 2.08 -21.23 1.75
C THR A 293 1.75 -20.57 0.40
N ILE A 294 2.39 -21.01 -0.69
CA ILE A 294 2.19 -20.41 -2.03
C ILE A 294 0.74 -20.51 -2.53
N PRO A 295 0.05 -21.68 -2.46
CA PRO A 295 -1.33 -21.78 -2.94
C PRO A 295 -2.27 -20.81 -2.22
N VAL A 296 -2.18 -20.74 -0.89
CA VAL A 296 -3.01 -19.83 -0.09
C VAL A 296 -2.69 -18.38 -0.44
N GLY A 297 -1.41 -18.00 -0.43
CA GLY A 297 -0.97 -16.66 -0.81
C GLY A 297 -1.44 -16.24 -2.21
N TYR A 298 -1.44 -17.18 -3.17
CA TYR A 298 -1.97 -16.95 -4.50
C TYR A 298 -3.46 -16.55 -4.47
N PHE A 299 -4.30 -17.32 -3.77
CA PHE A 299 -5.74 -17.03 -3.70
C PHE A 299 -6.03 -15.73 -2.96
N LEU A 300 -5.31 -15.42 -1.88
CA LEU A 300 -5.43 -14.17 -1.13
C LEU A 300 -5.11 -12.97 -2.03
N THR A 301 -3.94 -12.98 -2.66
CA THR A 301 -3.47 -11.90 -3.54
C THR A 301 -4.38 -11.73 -4.76
N ARG A 302 -4.78 -12.85 -5.43
CA ARG A 302 -5.68 -12.79 -6.59
C ARG A 302 -7.08 -12.32 -6.21
N SER A 303 -7.58 -12.66 -5.03
CA SER A 303 -8.85 -12.14 -4.53
C SER A 303 -8.85 -10.62 -4.45
N PHE A 304 -7.80 -10.03 -3.88
CA PHE A 304 -7.66 -8.58 -3.82
C PHE A 304 -7.52 -7.96 -5.22
N GLN A 305 -6.65 -8.49 -6.06
CA GLN A 305 -6.48 -7.97 -7.44
C GLN A 305 -7.79 -7.96 -8.22
N LYS A 306 -8.61 -9.01 -8.08
CA LYS A 306 -9.86 -9.17 -8.83
C LYS A 306 -11.00 -8.31 -8.29
N HIS A 307 -11.11 -8.18 -6.98
CA HIS A 307 -12.31 -7.63 -6.35
C HIS A 307 -12.10 -6.29 -5.66
N ARG A 308 -10.86 -5.88 -5.43
CA ARG A 308 -10.49 -4.65 -4.72
C ARG A 308 -11.18 -4.52 -3.36
N ARG A 309 -11.34 -5.62 -2.68
CA ARG A 309 -11.92 -5.73 -1.34
C ARG A 309 -10.96 -6.49 -0.45
N LEU A 310 -10.20 -5.73 0.34
CA LEU A 310 -9.15 -6.28 1.20
C LEU A 310 -9.72 -7.08 2.38
N THR A 311 -10.95 -6.79 2.79
CA THR A 311 -11.66 -7.54 3.83
C THR A 311 -11.79 -9.03 3.51
N ARG A 312 -11.91 -9.41 2.23
CA ARG A 312 -12.01 -10.83 1.83
C ARG A 312 -10.75 -11.64 2.13
N PRO A 313 -9.55 -11.24 1.63
CA PRO A 313 -8.33 -11.95 1.97
C PRO A 313 -8.01 -11.88 3.46
N ILE A 314 -8.33 -10.79 4.18
CA ILE A 314 -8.18 -10.73 5.64
C ILE A 314 -9.02 -11.82 6.32
N VAL A 315 -10.30 -11.95 5.96
CA VAL A 315 -11.17 -13.00 6.50
C VAL A 315 -10.65 -14.39 6.16
N ALA A 316 -10.24 -14.59 4.90
CA ALA A 316 -9.71 -15.88 4.44
C ALA A 316 -8.44 -16.28 5.21
N HIS A 317 -7.51 -15.36 5.36
CA HIS A 317 -6.25 -15.58 6.10
C HIS A 317 -6.52 -15.86 7.58
N PHE A 318 -7.35 -15.03 8.22
CA PHE A 318 -7.75 -15.25 9.60
C PHE A 318 -8.36 -16.64 9.82
N VAL A 319 -9.32 -17.05 8.98
CA VAL A 319 -9.96 -18.36 9.10
C VAL A 319 -8.95 -19.50 8.90
N TYR A 320 -8.07 -19.36 7.92
CA TYR A 320 -7.03 -20.35 7.64
C TYR A 320 -6.12 -20.57 8.86
N ASP A 321 -5.56 -19.49 9.42
CA ASP A 321 -4.66 -19.57 10.57
C ASP A 321 -5.38 -20.01 11.84
N ALA A 322 -6.55 -19.45 12.12
CA ALA A 322 -7.34 -19.75 13.30
C ALA A 322 -7.71 -21.25 13.38
N VAL A 323 -8.08 -21.85 12.24
CA VAL A 323 -8.37 -23.28 12.15
C VAL A 323 -7.12 -24.11 12.40
N LEU A 324 -6.01 -23.79 11.71
CA LEU A 324 -4.74 -24.53 11.89
C LEU A 324 -4.22 -24.48 13.32
N ILE A 325 -4.20 -23.29 13.93
CA ILE A 325 -3.73 -23.11 15.31
C ILE A 325 -4.66 -23.85 16.29
N THR A 326 -5.98 -23.75 16.10
CA THR A 326 -6.94 -24.41 16.96
C THR A 326 -6.79 -25.94 16.90
N ILE A 327 -6.69 -26.51 15.68
CA ILE A 327 -6.48 -27.96 15.51
C ILE A 327 -5.14 -28.37 16.14
N SER A 328 -4.09 -27.62 15.93
CA SER A 328 -2.76 -27.93 16.53
C SER A 328 -2.80 -27.96 18.05
N ILE A 329 -3.50 -27.01 18.71
CA ILE A 329 -3.63 -26.97 20.17
C ILE A 329 -4.54 -28.09 20.70
N LEU A 330 -5.58 -28.47 19.97
CA LEU A 330 -6.48 -29.55 20.36
C LEU A 330 -5.87 -30.93 20.20
N ALA A 331 -4.89 -31.07 19.29
CA ALA A 331 -4.18 -32.32 19.02
C ALA A 331 -2.92 -32.49 19.86
N SER A 332 -2.43 -31.46 20.57
CA SER A 332 -1.32 -31.52 21.53
C SER A 332 -1.79 -31.99 22.91
#